data_945d5547f624596e285b17e5515014f0
#
_entry.id   945d5547f624596e285b17e5515014f0
#
_cell.length_a   1.000
_cell.length_b   1.000
_cell.length_c   1.000
_cell.angle_alpha   90.00
_cell.angle_beta   90.00
_cell.angle_gamma   90.00
#
_symmetry.space_group_name_H-M   'P 1'
#
loop_
_entity.id
_entity.type
_entity.pdbx_description
1 polymer ?
#
loop_
_entity_poly.entity_id
_entity_poly.type
_entity_poly.pdbx_seq_one_letter_code
_entity_poly.pdbx_strand_id
1 'polypeptide(L)'
;MSINAEEWREQPARGKAVSLPVAAANDSKVHRRSYLSVRLKFALTLVASIAWAIFAYSLAQRWIHELGNEVGSVLAHVMIFGIAILPGFMNAFLVVGLLLDRRPPRSQFADADLPGITVLVAAFNEEESILGTIASIAQQEYPGPVEVMVINDGSTDGTMERLRTVSFPWLHVIDLKCNGGKAKALNVGLRHASYPLTITLDADSYLYRHALRRLVERYLSDPPNTASVAGAVLVRNSRVNLVTRMQEWDYFHGIAAVKRLQSLFQGTLVAQGAFSLYRTDILRVVGGWPDCVGEDIVLTWAILRDGHRVGYCEDAITFTNAPTTLGQFIRQRQRWSRGLIEAFKAHGGLLFHRRMSTLFIWWNLLFPYMDLVYTLVFIPGLLLACFGIYWLAGPMTLLVLPMAGLVNYLMYAIQSRMFHAQNLTVRRNPFGLLMYTLFYGVVLQPGCVMGYVAELFKMRKRWGTK
;
A
#
# COMPACT_ATOMS: atom_id res chain seq x y z
N MET A 1 -23.65 -14.38 18.24
CA MET A 1 -23.38 -14.43 19.67
C MET A 1 -22.51 -13.21 19.98
N SER A 2 -23.04 -12.20 20.67
CA SER A 2 -22.27 -11.02 21.09
C SER A 2 -21.60 -11.35 22.43
N ILE A 3 -20.30 -11.18 22.51
CA ILE A 3 -19.51 -11.50 23.69
C ILE A 3 -19.03 -10.18 24.31
N ASN A 4 -19.28 -10.00 25.61
CA ASN A 4 -18.80 -8.83 26.34
C ASN A 4 -17.30 -8.95 26.63
N ALA A 5 -16.53 -7.90 26.40
CA ALA A 5 -15.07 -7.88 26.51
C ALA A 5 -14.54 -8.23 27.94
N GLU A 6 -15.39 -8.19 28.95
CA GLU A 6 -14.99 -8.50 30.35
C GLU A 6 -14.97 -10.00 30.67
N GLU A 7 -15.77 -10.84 29.98
CA GLU A 7 -15.82 -12.30 30.22
C GLU A 7 -14.60 -13.07 29.70
N TRP A 8 -13.73 -12.44 28.91
CA TRP A 8 -12.64 -13.09 28.19
C TRP A 8 -11.25 -12.87 28.80
N ARG A 9 -11.16 -12.29 30.00
CA ARG A 9 -9.87 -11.95 30.62
C ARG A 9 -9.04 -13.14 31.13
N GLU A 10 -9.55 -14.36 31.16
CA GLU A 10 -8.93 -15.45 31.93
C GLU A 10 -8.53 -16.72 31.16
N GLN A 11 -8.51 -16.74 29.83
CA GLN A 11 -7.99 -17.93 29.13
C GLN A 11 -6.62 -17.68 28.48
N PRO A 12 -5.55 -18.35 28.98
CA PRO A 12 -4.25 -18.31 28.30
C PRO A 12 -4.32 -19.10 26.99
N ALA A 13 -3.88 -18.45 25.89
CA ALA A 13 -3.78 -19.08 24.58
C ALA A 13 -2.83 -20.29 24.60
N ARG A 14 -3.36 -21.50 24.68
CA ARG A 14 -2.63 -22.75 24.41
C ARG A 14 -2.65 -23.01 22.90
N GLY A 15 -1.88 -22.25 22.14
CA GLY A 15 -1.58 -22.56 20.75
C GLY A 15 -0.49 -23.62 20.66
N LYS A 16 -0.82 -24.88 20.30
CA LYS A 16 0.18 -25.80 19.75
C LYS A 16 0.74 -25.17 18.47
N ALA A 17 2.06 -25.11 18.34
CA ALA A 17 2.70 -24.72 17.09
C ALA A 17 2.24 -25.69 15.98
N VAL A 18 1.35 -25.21 15.12
CA VAL A 18 0.92 -25.96 13.94
C VAL A 18 1.99 -25.76 12.88
N SER A 19 2.67 -26.83 12.49
CA SER A 19 3.60 -26.80 11.37
C SER A 19 2.82 -26.50 10.08
N LEU A 20 3.14 -25.37 9.45
CA LEU A 20 2.58 -25.01 8.15
C LEU A 20 3.08 -26.00 7.09
N PRO A 21 2.25 -26.44 6.13
CA PRO A 21 2.67 -27.35 5.08
C PRO A 21 3.77 -26.70 4.24
N VAL A 22 4.89 -27.43 4.07
CA VAL A 22 5.94 -27.05 3.13
C VAL A 22 5.48 -27.48 1.74
N ALA A 23 5.47 -26.55 0.78
CA ALA A 23 5.09 -26.85 -0.58
C ALA A 23 5.91 -28.04 -1.13
N ALA A 24 5.22 -29.13 -1.48
CA ALA A 24 5.81 -30.22 -2.22
C ALA A 24 6.28 -29.67 -3.59
N ALA A 25 7.57 -29.78 -3.87
CA ALA A 25 8.12 -29.39 -5.17
C ALA A 25 7.54 -30.32 -6.24
N ASN A 26 6.48 -29.87 -6.91
CA ASN A 26 5.92 -30.56 -8.04
C ASN A 26 6.88 -30.38 -9.24
N ASP A 27 7.66 -31.41 -9.53
CA ASP A 27 8.57 -31.50 -10.67
C ASP A 27 7.80 -31.63 -12.00
N SER A 28 6.95 -30.66 -12.31
CA SER A 28 6.42 -30.51 -13.65
C SER A 28 7.53 -29.93 -14.54
N LYS A 29 7.87 -30.62 -15.64
CA LYS A 29 8.81 -30.20 -16.68
C LYS A 29 8.35 -28.89 -17.31
N VAL A 30 8.49 -27.78 -16.57
CA VAL A 30 8.32 -26.43 -17.08
C VAL A 30 9.49 -26.14 -18.01
N HIS A 31 9.24 -25.82 -19.26
CA HIS A 31 10.21 -25.28 -20.18
C HIS A 31 11.08 -24.24 -19.45
N ARG A 32 12.38 -24.55 -19.28
CA ARG A 32 13.37 -23.66 -18.67
C ARG A 32 13.56 -22.42 -19.55
N ARG A 33 12.64 -21.49 -19.51
CA ARG A 33 12.95 -20.14 -19.95
C ARG A 33 14.01 -19.59 -19.01
N SER A 34 15.08 -19.02 -19.55
CA SER A 34 16.18 -18.44 -18.77
C SER A 34 15.61 -17.45 -17.74
N TYR A 35 15.62 -17.86 -16.46
CA TYR A 35 15.15 -17.03 -15.36
C TYR A 35 16.31 -16.18 -14.85
N LEU A 36 16.20 -14.87 -14.99
CA LEU A 36 17.14 -13.93 -14.39
C LEU A 36 16.96 -13.91 -12.87
N SER A 37 18.03 -14.08 -12.11
CA SER A 37 17.97 -14.02 -10.66
C SER A 37 17.48 -12.63 -10.18
N VAL A 38 16.81 -12.58 -9.03
CA VAL A 38 16.30 -11.32 -8.47
C VAL A 38 17.42 -10.31 -8.23
N ARG A 39 18.61 -10.78 -7.81
CA ARG A 39 19.79 -9.92 -7.63
C ARG A 39 20.24 -9.27 -8.95
N LEU A 40 20.27 -10.05 -10.04
CA LEU A 40 20.63 -9.53 -11.36
C LEU A 40 19.57 -8.53 -11.87
N LYS A 41 18.27 -8.83 -11.70
CA LYS A 41 17.19 -7.90 -12.02
C LYS A 41 17.36 -6.59 -11.27
N PHE A 42 17.66 -6.65 -9.97
CA PHE A 42 17.90 -5.46 -9.14
C PHE A 42 19.10 -4.66 -9.65
N ALA A 43 20.23 -5.32 -9.92
CA ALA A 43 21.43 -4.66 -10.42
C ALA A 43 21.18 -3.98 -11.78
N LEU A 44 20.55 -4.69 -12.73
CA LEU A 44 20.20 -4.11 -14.04
C LEU A 44 19.26 -2.92 -13.92
N THR A 45 18.24 -3.02 -13.05
CA THR A 45 17.29 -1.93 -12.79
C THR A 45 18.02 -0.72 -12.20
N LEU A 46 18.91 -0.95 -11.23
CA LEU A 46 19.67 0.13 -10.58
C LEU A 46 20.62 0.82 -11.57
N VAL A 47 21.39 0.05 -12.34
CA VAL A 47 22.31 0.59 -13.36
C VAL A 47 21.57 1.41 -14.41
N ALA A 48 20.46 0.90 -14.94
CA ALA A 48 19.67 1.63 -15.92
C ALA A 48 19.09 2.92 -15.33
N SER A 49 18.68 2.91 -14.07
CA SER A 49 18.13 4.11 -13.41
C SER A 49 19.20 5.16 -13.09
N ILE A 50 20.39 4.73 -12.71
CA ILE A 50 21.55 5.62 -12.53
C ILE A 50 21.96 6.22 -13.88
N ALA A 51 22.05 5.41 -14.94
CA ALA A 51 22.35 5.90 -16.28
C ALA A 51 21.32 6.94 -16.75
N TRP A 52 20.04 6.69 -16.49
CA TRP A 52 18.97 7.67 -16.75
C TRP A 52 19.14 8.95 -15.94
N ALA A 53 19.47 8.85 -14.64
CA ALA A 53 19.67 10.02 -13.80
C ALA A 53 20.88 10.88 -14.27
N ILE A 54 21.98 10.23 -14.66
CA ILE A 54 23.17 10.92 -15.24
C ILE A 54 22.79 11.61 -16.54
N PHE A 55 22.07 10.93 -17.43
CA PHE A 55 21.59 11.50 -18.68
C PHE A 55 20.65 12.69 -18.42
N ALA A 56 19.67 12.54 -17.54
CA ALA A 56 18.74 13.61 -17.16
C ALA A 56 19.48 14.82 -16.55
N TYR A 57 20.48 14.55 -15.69
CA TYR A 57 21.32 15.60 -15.13
C TYR A 57 22.13 16.36 -16.21
N SER A 58 22.71 15.63 -17.19
CA SER A 58 23.45 16.27 -18.28
C SER A 58 22.54 17.16 -19.15
N LEU A 59 21.31 16.74 -19.40
CA LEU A 59 20.32 17.56 -20.12
C LEU A 59 19.86 18.78 -19.30
N ALA A 60 19.81 18.65 -17.98
CA ALA A 60 19.37 19.71 -17.08
C ALA A 60 20.43 20.81 -16.83
N GLN A 61 21.69 20.66 -17.30
CA GLN A 61 22.77 21.60 -17.00
C GLN A 61 22.44 23.04 -17.40
N ARG A 62 21.86 23.24 -18.59
CA ARG A 62 21.43 24.55 -19.03
C ARG A 62 20.37 25.14 -18.11
N TRP A 63 19.38 24.36 -17.75
CA TRP A 63 18.33 24.79 -16.82
C TRP A 63 18.90 25.15 -15.44
N ILE A 64 19.79 24.27 -14.90
CA ILE A 64 20.48 24.54 -13.63
C ILE A 64 21.29 25.82 -13.69
N HIS A 65 21.99 26.10 -14.80
CA HIS A 65 22.78 27.29 -14.95
C HIS A 65 21.90 28.56 -15.04
N GLU A 66 20.86 28.56 -15.88
CA GLU A 66 19.90 29.64 -16.02
C GLU A 66 19.21 29.96 -14.66
N LEU A 67 18.70 28.93 -13.96
CA LEU A 67 18.12 29.11 -12.64
C LEU A 67 19.14 29.54 -11.59
N GLY A 68 20.39 29.06 -11.71
CA GLY A 68 21.49 29.42 -10.81
C GLY A 68 21.88 30.90 -10.84
N ASN A 69 21.66 31.57 -11.96
CA ASN A 69 21.87 33.01 -12.08
C ASN A 69 20.84 33.82 -11.27
N GLU A 70 19.63 33.26 -11.08
CA GLU A 70 18.55 33.92 -10.34
C GLU A 70 18.58 33.64 -8.84
N VAL A 71 18.80 32.36 -8.45
CA VAL A 71 18.66 31.92 -7.06
C VAL A 71 19.96 31.40 -6.42
N GLY A 72 21.05 31.40 -7.19
CA GLY A 72 22.32 30.80 -6.78
C GLY A 72 22.45 29.32 -7.13
N SER A 73 23.67 28.89 -7.46
CA SER A 73 23.96 27.55 -8.00
C SER A 73 23.52 26.41 -7.07
N VAL A 74 23.78 26.52 -5.78
CA VAL A 74 23.43 25.46 -4.80
C VAL A 74 21.92 25.25 -4.76
N LEU A 75 21.16 26.33 -4.66
CA LEU A 75 19.70 26.25 -4.56
C LEU A 75 19.09 25.74 -5.87
N ALA A 76 19.62 26.14 -7.03
CA ALA A 76 19.21 25.62 -8.33
C ALA A 76 19.39 24.09 -8.42
N HIS A 77 20.54 23.56 -7.97
CA HIS A 77 20.74 22.10 -7.92
C HIS A 77 19.72 21.42 -7.00
N VAL A 78 19.50 21.91 -5.78
CA VAL A 78 18.51 21.37 -4.85
C VAL A 78 17.12 21.35 -5.49
N MET A 79 16.70 22.43 -6.13
CA MET A 79 15.39 22.52 -6.80
C MET A 79 15.27 21.50 -7.93
N ILE A 80 16.22 21.47 -8.87
CA ILE A 80 16.16 20.61 -10.05
C ILE A 80 16.30 19.13 -9.68
N PHE A 81 17.14 18.79 -8.70
CA PHE A 81 17.20 17.41 -8.19
C PHE A 81 15.84 16.93 -7.67
N GLY A 82 15.13 17.74 -6.87
CA GLY A 82 13.83 17.40 -6.31
C GLY A 82 12.70 17.34 -7.34
N ILE A 83 12.72 18.20 -8.37
CA ILE A 83 11.66 18.28 -9.39
C ILE A 83 11.85 17.25 -10.50
N ALA A 84 13.09 17.01 -10.95
CA ALA A 84 13.36 16.27 -12.18
C ALA A 84 14.24 15.04 -11.99
N ILE A 85 15.39 15.15 -11.35
CA ILE A 85 16.39 14.07 -11.35
C ILE A 85 15.96 12.89 -10.50
N LEU A 86 15.56 13.13 -9.24
CA LEU A 86 15.08 12.07 -8.34
C LEU A 86 13.79 11.42 -8.82
N PRO A 87 12.74 12.17 -9.19
CA PRO A 87 11.54 11.56 -9.79
C PRO A 87 11.86 10.79 -11.08
N GLY A 88 12.77 11.29 -11.91
CA GLY A 88 13.24 10.59 -13.11
C GLY A 88 13.91 9.25 -12.80
N PHE A 89 14.84 9.22 -11.82
CA PHE A 89 15.45 7.98 -11.33
C PHE A 89 14.41 6.99 -10.83
N MET A 90 13.46 7.44 -10.01
CA MET A 90 12.41 6.61 -9.43
C MET A 90 11.49 6.02 -10.50
N ASN A 91 11.09 6.81 -11.48
CA ASN A 91 10.27 6.33 -12.61
C ASN A 91 11.03 5.35 -13.50
N ALA A 92 12.31 5.61 -13.81
CA ALA A 92 13.14 4.67 -14.56
C ALA A 92 13.28 3.33 -13.81
N PHE A 93 13.51 3.38 -12.48
CA PHE A 93 13.60 2.19 -11.65
C PHE A 93 12.28 1.40 -11.65
N LEU A 94 11.14 2.07 -11.55
CA LEU A 94 9.83 1.45 -11.59
C LEU A 94 9.58 0.78 -12.95
N VAL A 95 9.80 1.49 -14.06
CA VAL A 95 9.55 0.98 -15.41
C VAL A 95 10.45 -0.21 -15.73
N VAL A 96 11.77 -0.07 -15.56
CA VAL A 96 12.73 -1.15 -15.87
C VAL A 96 12.47 -2.37 -14.97
N GLY A 97 12.24 -2.13 -13.67
CA GLY A 97 11.95 -3.20 -12.73
C GLY A 97 10.67 -3.97 -13.07
N LEU A 98 9.60 -3.28 -13.49
CA LEU A 98 8.36 -3.92 -13.92
C LEU A 98 8.51 -4.68 -15.24
N LEU A 99 9.31 -4.19 -16.18
CA LEU A 99 9.62 -4.90 -17.44
C LEU A 99 10.40 -6.20 -17.17
N LEU A 100 11.23 -6.21 -16.13
CA LEU A 100 11.99 -7.38 -15.68
C LEU A 100 11.21 -8.28 -14.72
N ASP A 101 10.00 -7.88 -14.26
CA ASP A 101 9.18 -8.64 -13.31
C ASP A 101 8.52 -9.84 -13.98
N ARG A 102 9.35 -10.86 -14.25
CA ARG A 102 8.88 -12.18 -14.65
C ARG A 102 8.92 -13.09 -13.44
N ARG A 103 7.76 -13.49 -12.94
CA ARG A 103 7.63 -14.40 -11.79
C ARG A 103 7.39 -15.81 -12.27
N PRO A 104 7.90 -16.83 -11.55
CA PRO A 104 7.50 -18.21 -11.81
C PRO A 104 6.00 -18.37 -11.55
N PRO A 105 5.35 -19.37 -12.18
CA PRO A 105 3.97 -19.72 -11.84
C PRO A 105 3.90 -20.07 -10.35
N ARG A 106 2.77 -19.76 -9.72
CA ARG A 106 2.54 -20.13 -8.31
C ARG A 106 2.35 -21.63 -8.18
N SER A 107 2.74 -22.17 -7.04
CA SER A 107 2.38 -23.52 -6.67
C SER A 107 0.87 -23.62 -6.51
N GLN A 108 0.27 -24.68 -7.01
CA GLN A 108 -1.12 -25.02 -6.74
C GLN A 108 -1.16 -25.88 -5.47
N PHE A 109 -2.06 -25.54 -4.57
CA PHE A 109 -2.28 -26.27 -3.33
C PHE A 109 -3.60 -27.00 -3.42
N ALA A 110 -3.64 -28.24 -2.92
CA ALA A 110 -4.91 -28.97 -2.76
C ALA A 110 -5.76 -28.28 -1.67
N ASP A 111 -7.07 -28.41 -1.78
CA ASP A 111 -8.00 -27.77 -0.84
C ASP A 111 -7.75 -28.21 0.62
N ALA A 112 -7.34 -29.46 0.80
CA ALA A 112 -6.99 -30.01 2.12
C ALA A 112 -5.71 -29.43 2.74
N ASP A 113 -4.83 -28.83 1.93
CA ASP A 113 -3.56 -28.29 2.38
C ASP A 113 -3.67 -26.80 2.80
N LEU A 114 -4.84 -26.17 2.62
CA LEU A 114 -5.03 -24.77 2.96
C LEU A 114 -5.27 -24.61 4.47
N PRO A 115 -4.43 -23.79 5.16
CA PRO A 115 -4.51 -23.61 6.61
C PRO A 115 -5.75 -22.81 7.02
N GLY A 116 -6.14 -22.92 8.29
CA GLY A 116 -7.17 -22.07 8.87
C GLY A 116 -6.71 -20.60 8.92
N ILE A 117 -7.65 -19.69 8.75
CA ILE A 117 -7.44 -18.23 8.74
C ILE A 117 -8.40 -17.52 9.70
N THR A 118 -7.88 -16.49 10.38
CA THR A 118 -8.67 -15.55 11.17
C THR A 118 -8.75 -14.22 10.42
N VAL A 119 -9.96 -13.75 10.09
CA VAL A 119 -10.17 -12.43 9.47
C VAL A 119 -10.59 -11.44 10.55
N LEU A 120 -9.83 -10.37 10.73
CA LEU A 120 -10.11 -9.29 11.67
C LEU A 120 -10.67 -8.08 10.94
N VAL A 121 -11.83 -7.60 11.37
CA VAL A 121 -12.51 -6.42 10.84
C VAL A 121 -12.75 -5.43 11.99
N ALA A 122 -11.99 -4.34 12.04
CA ALA A 122 -12.24 -3.26 12.98
C ALA A 122 -13.28 -2.30 12.39
N ALA A 123 -14.40 -2.07 13.11
CA ALA A 123 -15.50 -1.25 12.67
C ALA A 123 -15.76 -0.09 13.63
N PHE A 124 -15.86 1.14 13.10
CA PHE A 124 -16.28 2.33 13.84
C PHE A 124 -17.10 3.23 12.93
N ASN A 125 -18.40 3.35 13.22
CA ASN A 125 -19.34 4.12 12.42
C ASN A 125 -19.38 3.70 10.94
N GLU A 126 -19.66 2.40 10.71
CA GLU A 126 -19.69 1.76 9.39
C GLU A 126 -21.07 1.13 9.08
N GLU A 127 -22.15 1.74 9.55
CA GLU A 127 -23.53 1.27 9.34
C GLU A 127 -23.84 0.97 7.88
N GLU A 128 -23.36 1.78 6.94
CA GLU A 128 -23.66 1.65 5.51
C GLU A 128 -22.86 0.53 4.82
N SER A 129 -21.69 0.18 5.35
CA SER A 129 -20.72 -0.68 4.64
C SER A 129 -20.57 -2.07 5.26
N ILE A 130 -20.71 -2.20 6.57
CA ILE A 130 -20.34 -3.42 7.31
C ILE A 130 -21.04 -4.69 6.82
N LEU A 131 -22.35 -4.63 6.50
CA LEU A 131 -23.07 -5.80 5.98
C LEU A 131 -22.54 -6.23 4.61
N GLY A 132 -22.19 -5.28 3.75
CA GLY A 132 -21.58 -5.56 2.46
C GLY A 132 -20.20 -6.21 2.59
N THR A 133 -19.40 -5.77 3.56
CA THR A 133 -18.10 -6.37 3.88
C THR A 133 -18.27 -7.83 4.34
N ILE A 134 -19.17 -8.10 5.30
CA ILE A 134 -19.47 -9.45 5.77
C ILE A 134 -20.00 -10.34 4.63
N ALA A 135 -20.91 -9.81 3.80
CA ALA A 135 -21.43 -10.55 2.65
C ALA A 135 -20.32 -10.89 1.64
N SER A 136 -19.35 -10.00 1.43
CA SER A 136 -18.21 -10.28 0.55
C SER A 136 -17.28 -11.36 1.09
N ILE A 137 -17.14 -11.47 2.42
CA ILE A 137 -16.43 -12.59 3.08
C ILE A 137 -17.20 -13.89 2.92
N ALA A 138 -18.52 -13.88 3.13
CA ALA A 138 -19.37 -15.06 2.98
C ALA A 138 -19.37 -15.64 1.56
N GLN A 139 -19.07 -14.81 0.55
CA GLN A 139 -18.98 -15.23 -0.86
C GLN A 139 -17.58 -15.73 -1.27
N GLN A 140 -16.63 -15.80 -0.33
CA GLN A 140 -15.28 -16.29 -0.67
C GLN A 140 -15.27 -17.81 -0.82
N GLU A 141 -14.63 -18.26 -1.88
CA GLU A 141 -14.37 -19.68 -2.12
C GLU A 141 -13.02 -20.05 -1.47
N TYR A 142 -13.04 -20.21 -0.15
CA TYR A 142 -11.88 -20.65 0.61
C TYR A 142 -12.20 -21.98 1.31
N PRO A 143 -11.56 -23.11 0.92
CA PRO A 143 -11.90 -24.43 1.43
C PRO A 143 -11.37 -24.73 2.84
N GLY A 144 -10.35 -23.99 3.30
CA GLY A 144 -9.82 -24.13 4.66
C GLY A 144 -10.75 -23.53 5.71
N PRO A 145 -10.53 -23.82 7.01
CA PRO A 145 -11.31 -23.24 8.09
C PRO A 145 -11.18 -21.72 8.13
N VAL A 146 -12.29 -21.01 8.33
CA VAL A 146 -12.35 -19.54 8.45
C VAL A 146 -13.05 -19.16 9.75
N GLU A 147 -12.47 -18.24 10.50
CA GLU A 147 -13.17 -17.48 11.54
C GLU A 147 -13.08 -15.99 11.20
N VAL A 148 -14.13 -15.26 11.47
CA VAL A 148 -14.20 -13.82 11.25
C VAL A 148 -14.55 -13.13 12.55
N MET A 149 -13.73 -12.18 12.95
CA MET A 149 -13.98 -11.35 14.13
C MET A 149 -14.22 -9.92 13.67
N VAL A 150 -15.44 -9.44 13.89
CA VAL A 150 -15.80 -8.03 13.73
C VAL A 150 -15.71 -7.38 15.10
N ILE A 151 -14.80 -6.43 15.23
CA ILE A 151 -14.58 -5.68 16.46
C ILE A 151 -15.22 -4.31 16.30
N ASN A 152 -16.37 -4.12 16.94
CA ASN A 152 -17.01 -2.81 17.02
C ASN A 152 -16.27 -1.94 18.03
N ASP A 153 -15.63 -0.87 17.57
CA ASP A 153 -14.80 0.03 18.39
C ASP A 153 -15.63 1.18 18.97
N GLY A 154 -16.76 0.84 19.63
CA GLY A 154 -17.62 1.83 20.28
C GLY A 154 -18.35 2.73 19.29
N SER A 155 -18.92 2.19 18.22
CA SER A 155 -19.71 2.95 17.24
C SER A 155 -20.90 3.63 17.88
N THR A 156 -21.26 4.82 17.38
CA THR A 156 -22.37 5.65 17.84
C THR A 156 -23.53 5.73 16.84
N ASP A 157 -23.36 5.11 15.67
CA ASP A 157 -24.37 4.93 14.61
C ASP A 157 -25.05 3.56 14.69
N GLY A 158 -25.82 3.19 13.67
CA GLY A 158 -26.50 1.89 13.57
C GLY A 158 -25.60 0.68 13.28
N THR A 159 -24.26 0.78 13.39
CA THR A 159 -23.32 -0.33 13.07
C THR A 159 -23.65 -1.59 13.89
N MET A 160 -23.86 -1.47 15.20
CA MET A 160 -24.18 -2.63 16.05
C MET A 160 -25.55 -3.22 15.78
N GLU A 161 -26.56 -2.39 15.48
CA GLU A 161 -27.88 -2.83 15.06
C GLU A 161 -27.78 -3.67 13.79
N ARG A 162 -27.00 -3.23 12.82
CA ARG A 162 -26.72 -3.98 11.58
C ARG A 162 -26.02 -5.30 11.87
N LEU A 163 -25.00 -5.32 12.72
CA LEU A 163 -24.26 -6.53 13.06
C LEU A 163 -25.16 -7.59 13.75
N ARG A 164 -26.14 -7.18 14.53
CA ARG A 164 -27.12 -8.08 15.18
C ARG A 164 -28.08 -8.76 14.18
N THR A 165 -28.24 -8.21 12.97
CA THR A 165 -29.12 -8.81 11.94
C THR A 165 -28.52 -9.98 11.21
N VAL A 166 -27.20 -10.24 11.34
CA VAL A 166 -26.50 -11.32 10.66
C VAL A 166 -25.99 -12.37 11.65
N SER A 167 -26.10 -13.63 11.27
CA SER A 167 -25.61 -14.75 12.06
C SER A 167 -25.01 -15.81 11.14
N PHE A 168 -23.69 -16.02 11.28
CA PHE A 168 -22.98 -17.09 10.61
C PHE A 168 -22.16 -17.88 11.64
N PRO A 169 -22.02 -19.21 11.50
CA PRO A 169 -21.26 -20.03 12.46
C PRO A 169 -19.80 -19.61 12.65
N TRP A 170 -19.22 -18.97 11.62
CA TRP A 170 -17.83 -18.49 11.58
C TRP A 170 -17.68 -17.02 11.98
N LEU A 171 -18.77 -16.29 12.28
CA LEU A 171 -18.76 -14.87 12.59
C LEU A 171 -18.87 -14.64 14.10
N HIS A 172 -17.89 -13.93 14.64
CA HIS A 172 -17.86 -13.48 16.03
C HIS A 172 -17.84 -11.95 16.07
N VAL A 173 -18.74 -11.35 16.85
CA VAL A 173 -18.80 -9.90 17.04
C VAL A 173 -18.33 -9.58 18.45
N ILE A 174 -17.29 -8.72 18.56
CA ILE A 174 -16.77 -8.20 19.82
C ILE A 174 -17.20 -6.73 19.90
N ASP A 175 -17.97 -6.38 20.91
CA ASP A 175 -18.50 -5.03 21.13
C ASP A 175 -17.70 -4.31 22.22
N LEU A 176 -16.92 -3.29 21.84
CA LEU A 176 -16.16 -2.47 22.78
C LEU A 176 -17.01 -1.29 23.23
N LYS A 177 -16.99 -0.97 24.52
CA LYS A 177 -17.81 0.11 25.09
C LYS A 177 -17.37 1.51 24.67
N CYS A 178 -16.10 1.68 24.33
CA CYS A 178 -15.49 2.97 24.02
C CYS A 178 -14.58 2.87 22.80
N ASN A 179 -14.57 3.92 22.00
CA ASN A 179 -13.62 4.02 20.89
C ASN A 179 -12.19 4.09 21.41
N GLY A 180 -11.41 3.10 21.03
CA GLY A 180 -9.99 2.98 21.38
C GLY A 180 -9.05 3.16 20.17
N GLY A 181 -9.63 3.23 18.97
CA GLY A 181 -8.91 3.30 17.70
C GLY A 181 -8.63 1.93 17.09
N LYS A 182 -8.44 1.91 15.76
CA LYS A 182 -8.29 0.69 14.95
C LYS A 182 -7.23 -0.26 15.49
N ALA A 183 -6.05 0.26 15.86
CA ALA A 183 -4.96 -0.56 16.38
C ALA A 183 -5.38 -1.34 17.64
N LYS A 184 -6.08 -0.71 18.57
CA LYS A 184 -6.60 -1.38 19.77
C LYS A 184 -7.65 -2.42 19.43
N ALA A 185 -8.61 -2.10 18.55
CA ALA A 185 -9.63 -3.03 18.09
C ALA A 185 -9.00 -4.26 17.45
N LEU A 186 -8.05 -4.09 16.51
CA LEU A 186 -7.33 -5.19 15.88
C LEU A 186 -6.53 -6.02 16.90
N ASN A 187 -5.89 -5.39 17.89
CA ASN A 187 -5.17 -6.08 18.95
C ASN A 187 -6.10 -6.88 19.88
N VAL A 188 -7.34 -6.43 20.09
CA VAL A 188 -8.36 -7.23 20.78
C VAL A 188 -8.67 -8.48 19.96
N GLY A 189 -8.95 -8.34 18.66
CA GLY A 189 -9.18 -9.49 17.77
C GLY A 189 -7.99 -10.45 17.72
N LEU A 190 -6.74 -9.92 17.66
CA LEU A 190 -5.53 -10.75 17.63
C LEU A 190 -5.37 -11.66 18.86
N ARG A 191 -5.80 -11.21 20.04
CA ARG A 191 -5.76 -12.05 21.25
C ARG A 191 -6.66 -13.27 21.15
N HIS A 192 -7.75 -13.16 20.40
CA HIS A 192 -8.73 -14.24 20.20
C HIS A 192 -8.51 -15.04 18.91
N ALA A 193 -7.57 -14.61 18.05
CA ALA A 193 -7.27 -15.31 16.80
C ALA A 193 -6.82 -16.76 17.04
N SER A 194 -7.55 -17.74 16.48
CA SER A 194 -7.32 -19.17 16.71
C SER A 194 -6.40 -19.78 15.65
N TYR A 195 -6.36 -19.21 14.46
CA TYR A 195 -5.64 -19.80 13.33
C TYR A 195 -4.24 -19.25 13.14
N PRO A 196 -3.34 -19.98 12.43
CA PRO A 196 -1.94 -19.60 12.23
C PRO A 196 -1.77 -18.37 11.34
N LEU A 197 -2.79 -18.03 10.57
CA LEU A 197 -2.78 -16.85 9.68
C LEU A 197 -3.88 -15.88 10.09
N THR A 198 -3.50 -14.62 10.25
CA THR A 198 -4.44 -13.52 10.54
C THR A 198 -4.52 -12.61 9.32
N ILE A 199 -5.74 -12.27 8.88
CA ILE A 199 -6.00 -11.36 7.78
C ILE A 199 -6.72 -10.13 8.31
N THR A 200 -6.24 -8.91 7.99
CA THR A 200 -6.99 -7.68 8.25
C THR A 200 -7.84 -7.31 7.05
N LEU A 201 -9.03 -6.79 7.31
CA LEU A 201 -9.93 -6.23 6.31
C LEU A 201 -10.61 -4.99 6.89
N ASP A 202 -10.62 -3.87 6.16
CA ASP A 202 -11.35 -2.69 6.58
C ASP A 202 -12.88 -2.90 6.47
N ALA A 203 -13.64 -2.30 7.37
CA ALA A 203 -15.10 -2.48 7.46
C ALA A 203 -15.89 -1.90 6.27
N ASP A 204 -15.22 -1.13 5.40
CA ASP A 204 -15.74 -0.59 4.13
C ASP A 204 -15.12 -1.25 2.89
N SER A 205 -14.48 -2.39 3.07
CA SER A 205 -13.74 -3.10 2.01
C SER A 205 -14.46 -4.39 1.60
N TYR A 206 -14.46 -4.67 0.31
CA TYR A 206 -15.23 -5.75 -0.31
C TYR A 206 -14.29 -6.69 -1.07
N LEU A 207 -14.20 -7.92 -0.62
CA LEU A 207 -13.36 -8.94 -1.24
C LEU A 207 -13.90 -9.37 -2.60
N TYR A 208 -13.03 -9.40 -3.61
CA TYR A 208 -13.35 -10.04 -4.87
C TYR A 208 -13.20 -11.56 -4.75
N ARG A 209 -13.99 -12.34 -5.52
CA ARG A 209 -14.14 -13.79 -5.43
C ARG A 209 -12.90 -14.50 -4.84
N HIS A 210 -12.13 -15.17 -5.15
CA HIS A 210 -11.01 -15.94 -4.61
C HIS A 210 -9.93 -15.13 -3.85
N ALA A 211 -10.23 -13.93 -3.34
CA ALA A 211 -9.21 -13.05 -2.74
C ALA A 211 -8.50 -13.70 -1.55
N LEU A 212 -9.25 -14.37 -0.65
CA LEU A 212 -8.66 -15.08 0.50
C LEU A 212 -7.75 -16.23 0.05
N ARG A 213 -8.24 -17.08 -0.86
CA ARG A 213 -7.48 -18.21 -1.40
C ARG A 213 -6.17 -17.74 -2.03
N ARG A 214 -6.22 -16.74 -2.92
CA ARG A 214 -5.04 -16.21 -3.62
C ARG A 214 -4.02 -15.60 -2.67
N LEU A 215 -4.51 -14.91 -1.64
CA LEU A 215 -3.63 -14.30 -0.63
C LEU A 215 -2.87 -15.39 0.16
N VAL A 216 -3.55 -16.46 0.56
CA VAL A 216 -2.95 -17.59 1.26
C VAL A 216 -2.02 -18.40 0.34
N GLU A 217 -2.45 -18.74 -0.87
CA GLU A 217 -1.59 -19.44 -1.85
C GLU A 217 -0.33 -18.64 -2.17
N ARG A 218 -0.43 -17.31 -2.24
CA ARG A 218 0.73 -16.43 -2.40
C ARG A 218 1.68 -16.55 -1.21
N TYR A 219 1.16 -16.51 0.01
CA TYR A 219 1.93 -16.65 1.22
C TYR A 219 2.66 -18.01 1.26
N LEU A 220 1.95 -19.11 0.97
CA LEU A 220 2.52 -20.46 0.94
C LEU A 220 3.56 -20.67 -0.17
N SER A 221 3.47 -19.92 -1.26
CA SER A 221 4.44 -19.96 -2.38
C SER A 221 5.66 -19.05 -2.16
N ASP A 222 5.60 -18.12 -1.22
CA ASP A 222 6.70 -17.20 -0.92
C ASP A 222 7.75 -17.89 -0.03
N PRO A 223 9.00 -17.38 0.04
CA PRO A 223 10.05 -17.93 0.88
C PRO A 223 9.63 -18.10 2.36
N PRO A 224 10.18 -19.08 3.09
CA PRO A 224 9.78 -19.41 4.48
C PRO A 224 9.90 -18.26 5.48
N ASN A 225 10.77 -17.28 5.21
CA ASN A 225 10.92 -16.08 6.05
C ASN A 225 9.86 -14.99 5.76
N THR A 226 8.86 -15.27 4.93
CA THR A 226 7.73 -14.36 4.70
C THR A 226 6.81 -14.36 5.90
N ALA A 227 6.58 -13.20 6.52
CA ALA A 227 5.70 -13.05 7.67
C ALA A 227 4.37 -12.35 7.33
N SER A 228 4.31 -11.65 6.20
CA SER A 228 3.10 -10.95 5.76
C SER A 228 3.01 -10.87 4.24
N VAL A 229 1.79 -10.79 3.73
CA VAL A 229 1.49 -10.55 2.31
C VAL A 229 0.37 -9.52 2.21
N ALA A 230 0.64 -8.39 1.57
CA ALA A 230 -0.38 -7.38 1.27
C ALA A 230 -1.21 -7.81 0.04
N GLY A 231 -2.52 -7.64 0.08
CA GLY A 231 -3.41 -7.79 -1.07
C GLY A 231 -3.45 -6.54 -1.94
N ALA A 232 -4.17 -6.60 -3.05
CA ALA A 232 -4.41 -5.47 -3.95
C ALA A 232 -5.69 -4.74 -3.56
N VAL A 233 -5.57 -3.44 -3.28
CA VAL A 233 -6.72 -2.58 -2.94
C VAL A 233 -7.04 -1.69 -4.14
N LEU A 234 -8.29 -1.70 -4.58
CA LEU A 234 -8.79 -0.93 -5.71
C LEU A 234 -9.97 -0.04 -5.31
N VAL A 235 -10.19 1.03 -6.05
CA VAL A 235 -11.26 1.98 -5.78
C VAL A 235 -12.60 1.46 -6.34
N ARG A 236 -13.60 1.31 -5.46
CA ARG A 236 -14.97 0.88 -5.80
C ARG A 236 -15.78 2.03 -6.41
N ASN A 237 -15.77 3.18 -5.76
CA ASN A 237 -16.57 4.36 -6.10
C ASN A 237 -15.90 5.29 -7.12
N SER A 238 -15.07 4.76 -7.99
CA SER A 238 -14.22 5.54 -8.93
C SER A 238 -14.99 6.44 -9.91
N ARG A 239 -16.30 6.25 -10.05
CA ARG A 239 -17.13 7.00 -11.00
C ARG A 239 -18.04 8.06 -10.36
N VAL A 240 -17.93 8.29 -9.06
CA VAL A 240 -18.76 9.27 -8.34
C VAL A 240 -18.43 10.69 -8.81
N ASN A 241 -17.15 11.05 -8.88
CA ASN A 241 -16.72 12.38 -9.32
C ASN A 241 -15.26 12.39 -9.81
N LEU A 242 -14.72 13.59 -10.09
CA LEU A 242 -13.34 13.74 -10.59
C LEU A 242 -12.29 13.31 -9.58
N VAL A 243 -12.50 13.60 -8.29
CA VAL A 243 -11.56 13.22 -7.21
C VAL A 243 -11.41 11.71 -7.12
N THR A 244 -12.50 10.96 -7.23
CA THR A 244 -12.47 9.49 -7.20
C THR A 244 -11.90 8.90 -8.50
N ARG A 245 -12.12 9.57 -9.66
CA ARG A 245 -11.53 9.14 -10.95
C ARG A 245 -10.01 9.27 -10.97
N MET A 246 -9.46 10.32 -10.38
CA MET A 246 -8.00 10.47 -10.23
C MET A 246 -7.43 9.43 -9.26
N GLN A 247 -8.09 9.18 -8.14
CA GLN A 247 -7.66 8.17 -7.17
C GLN A 247 -7.68 6.75 -7.72
N GLU A 248 -8.57 6.41 -8.66
CA GLU A 248 -8.54 5.13 -9.36
C GLU A 248 -7.17 4.89 -10.03
N TRP A 249 -6.59 5.92 -10.67
CA TRP A 249 -5.27 5.82 -11.28
C TRP A 249 -4.15 5.74 -10.25
N ASP A 250 -4.24 6.46 -9.14
CA ASP A 250 -3.27 6.38 -8.05
C ASP A 250 -3.22 4.98 -7.43
N TYR A 251 -4.37 4.40 -7.12
CA TYR A 251 -4.45 3.04 -6.55
C TYR A 251 -3.98 1.97 -7.55
N PHE A 252 -4.34 2.13 -8.81
CA PHE A 252 -4.02 1.16 -9.86
C PHE A 252 -2.54 1.24 -10.29
N HIS A 253 -1.97 2.44 -10.43
CA HIS A 253 -0.60 2.65 -10.90
C HIS A 253 0.36 2.96 -9.76
N GLY A 254 0.11 4.02 -9.01
CA GLY A 254 1.05 4.51 -8.01
C GLY A 254 1.28 3.53 -6.87
N ILE A 255 0.19 2.96 -6.34
CA ILE A 255 0.28 2.06 -5.19
C ILE A 255 0.57 0.62 -5.63
N ALA A 256 -0.24 0.04 -6.52
CA ALA A 256 -0.13 -1.37 -6.88
C ALA A 256 1.18 -1.70 -7.62
N ALA A 257 1.61 -0.86 -8.57
CA ALA A 257 2.85 -1.09 -9.32
C ALA A 257 4.09 -0.98 -8.43
N VAL A 258 4.12 0.01 -7.53
CA VAL A 258 5.22 0.19 -6.56
C VAL A 258 5.31 -1.01 -5.61
N LYS A 259 4.19 -1.46 -5.02
CA LYS A 259 4.16 -2.64 -4.14
C LYS A 259 4.59 -3.91 -4.86
N ARG A 260 4.17 -4.08 -6.11
CA ARG A 260 4.61 -5.20 -6.94
C ARG A 260 6.13 -5.24 -7.08
N LEU A 261 6.74 -4.10 -7.37
CA LEU A 261 8.19 -3.98 -7.48
C LEU A 261 8.91 -4.16 -6.14
N GLN A 262 8.41 -3.57 -5.06
CA GLN A 262 8.91 -3.77 -3.71
C GLN A 262 8.89 -5.25 -3.32
N SER A 263 7.81 -5.96 -3.60
CA SER A 263 7.69 -7.41 -3.35
C SER A 263 8.69 -8.23 -4.17
N LEU A 264 8.97 -7.86 -5.43
CA LEU A 264 10.00 -8.48 -6.25
C LEU A 264 11.37 -8.36 -5.58
N PHE A 265 11.69 -7.20 -5.01
CA PHE A 265 12.96 -6.90 -4.36
C PHE A 265 12.95 -7.10 -2.83
N GLN A 266 12.17 -8.07 -2.36
CA GLN A 266 12.21 -8.65 -1.02
C GLN A 266 11.53 -7.84 0.10
N GLY A 267 10.71 -6.85 -0.19
CA GLY A 267 9.98 -6.21 0.89
C GLY A 267 9.03 -5.12 0.45
N THR A 268 7.74 -5.40 0.52
CA THR A 268 6.69 -4.38 0.49
C THR A 268 6.79 -3.58 1.79
N LEU A 269 6.81 -2.25 1.69
CA LEU A 269 7.01 -1.39 2.86
C LEU A 269 5.72 -1.13 3.64
N VAL A 270 4.56 -1.46 3.08
CA VAL A 270 3.26 -1.30 3.76
C VAL A 270 2.38 -2.51 3.47
N ALA A 271 2.20 -3.37 4.46
CA ALA A 271 1.11 -4.32 4.51
C ALA A 271 -0.13 -3.57 5.00
N GLN A 272 -0.90 -3.01 4.06
CA GLN A 272 -1.99 -2.10 4.37
C GLN A 272 -3.10 -2.75 5.22
N GLY A 273 -3.65 -1.98 6.16
CA GLY A 273 -4.72 -2.44 7.04
C GLY A 273 -6.01 -2.84 6.30
N ALA A 274 -6.21 -2.32 5.09
CA ALA A 274 -7.40 -2.58 4.29
C ALA A 274 -7.52 -4.03 3.78
N PHE A 275 -6.40 -4.71 3.50
CA PHE A 275 -6.38 -6.13 3.15
C PHE A 275 -4.94 -6.65 3.16
N SER A 276 -4.56 -7.37 4.21
CA SER A 276 -3.24 -7.99 4.35
C SER A 276 -3.29 -9.24 5.22
N LEU A 277 -2.45 -10.22 4.89
CA LEU A 277 -2.24 -11.46 5.64
C LEU A 277 -0.97 -11.36 6.45
N TYR A 278 -1.00 -11.90 7.66
CA TYR A 278 0.12 -11.98 8.58
C TYR A 278 0.21 -13.38 9.18
N ARG A 279 1.41 -13.82 9.51
CA ARG A 279 1.60 -14.92 10.44
C ARG A 279 1.20 -14.49 11.83
N THR A 280 0.26 -15.21 12.45
CA THR A 280 -0.30 -14.86 13.77
C THR A 280 0.76 -14.89 14.87
N ASP A 281 1.68 -15.85 14.84
CA ASP A 281 2.79 -15.96 15.79
C ASP A 281 3.74 -14.76 15.71
N ILE A 282 4.17 -14.37 14.50
CA ILE A 282 5.04 -13.22 14.29
C ILE A 282 4.33 -11.93 14.70
N LEU A 283 3.04 -11.79 14.34
CA LEU A 283 2.25 -10.62 14.71
C LEU A 283 2.17 -10.44 16.24
N ARG A 284 2.05 -11.53 16.98
CA ARG A 284 2.11 -11.52 18.45
C ARG A 284 3.49 -11.17 18.98
N VAL A 285 4.57 -11.71 18.40
CA VAL A 285 5.96 -11.45 18.83
C VAL A 285 6.33 -9.97 18.63
N VAL A 286 5.92 -9.35 17.51
CA VAL A 286 6.20 -7.92 17.26
C VAL A 286 5.30 -6.98 18.07
N GLY A 287 4.33 -7.52 18.83
CA GLY A 287 3.45 -6.75 19.71
C GLY A 287 2.14 -6.26 19.06
N GLY A 288 1.78 -6.74 17.86
CA GLY A 288 0.58 -6.35 17.14
C GLY A 288 0.67 -4.94 16.54
N TRP A 289 -0.47 -4.28 16.39
CA TRP A 289 -0.56 -2.93 15.82
C TRP A 289 -0.23 -1.87 16.86
N PRO A 290 0.75 -0.98 16.60
CA PRO A 290 1.09 0.12 17.50
C PRO A 290 -0.01 1.19 17.52
N ASP A 291 -0.18 1.86 18.67
CA ASP A 291 -1.13 2.97 18.81
C ASP A 291 -0.56 4.25 18.17
N CYS A 292 -0.63 4.33 16.86
CA CYS A 292 -0.15 5.45 16.05
C CYS A 292 -1.02 5.64 14.80
N VAL A 293 -0.81 6.73 14.06
CA VAL A 293 -1.62 7.04 12.87
C VAL A 293 -1.29 6.11 11.71
N GLY A 294 -0.03 5.71 11.58
CA GLY A 294 0.47 4.80 10.57
C GLY A 294 0.71 3.40 11.13
N GLU A 295 -0.30 2.82 11.79
CA GLU A 295 -0.20 1.52 12.47
C GLU A 295 0.27 0.39 11.53
N ASP A 296 -0.13 0.45 10.26
CA ASP A 296 0.19 -0.55 9.23
C ASP A 296 1.64 -0.43 8.71
N ILE A 297 2.12 0.77 8.43
CA ILE A 297 3.50 0.99 8.00
C ILE A 297 4.49 0.74 9.14
N VAL A 298 4.18 1.18 10.37
CA VAL A 298 5.04 0.97 11.53
C VAL A 298 5.15 -0.52 11.86
N LEU A 299 4.03 -1.26 11.87
CA LEU A 299 4.02 -2.71 12.02
C LEU A 299 4.82 -3.41 10.91
N THR A 300 4.62 -2.99 9.65
CA THR A 300 5.37 -3.57 8.52
C THR A 300 6.87 -3.40 8.69
N TRP A 301 7.31 -2.24 9.15
CA TRP A 301 8.73 -1.99 9.39
C TRP A 301 9.27 -2.75 10.61
N ALA A 302 8.47 -2.99 11.64
CA ALA A 302 8.85 -3.90 12.73
C ALA A 302 9.13 -5.31 12.21
N ILE A 303 8.23 -5.85 11.37
CA ILE A 303 8.40 -7.17 10.71
C ILE A 303 9.68 -7.21 9.85
N LEU A 304 9.94 -6.16 9.06
CA LEU A 304 11.15 -6.06 8.24
C LEU A 304 12.43 -5.96 9.09
N ARG A 305 12.39 -5.22 10.22
CA ARG A 305 13.50 -5.09 11.16
C ARG A 305 13.91 -6.42 11.73
N ASP A 306 12.95 -7.25 12.10
CA ASP A 306 13.19 -8.58 12.69
C ASP A 306 13.58 -9.65 11.68
N GLY A 307 13.91 -9.23 10.43
CA GLY A 307 14.50 -10.12 9.44
C GLY A 307 13.50 -10.79 8.51
N HIS A 308 12.23 -10.61 8.75
CA HIS A 308 11.17 -11.19 7.92
C HIS A 308 11.00 -10.47 6.58
N ARG A 309 10.25 -11.09 5.69
CA ARG A 309 9.85 -10.57 4.40
C ARG A 309 8.37 -10.22 4.40
N VAL A 310 8.03 -9.17 3.66
CA VAL A 310 6.64 -8.78 3.38
C VAL A 310 6.41 -8.85 1.87
N GLY A 311 5.49 -9.71 1.44
CA GLY A 311 5.11 -9.91 0.05
C GLY A 311 3.98 -9.00 -0.41
N TYR A 312 3.61 -9.13 -1.70
CA TYR A 312 2.44 -8.50 -2.29
C TYR A 312 1.77 -9.48 -3.26
N CYS A 313 0.44 -9.57 -3.17
CA CYS A 313 -0.40 -10.41 -4.01
C CYS A 313 -1.28 -9.54 -4.89
N GLU A 314 -0.88 -9.35 -6.13
CA GLU A 314 -1.55 -8.47 -7.09
C GLU A 314 -2.93 -8.94 -7.53
N ASP A 315 -3.23 -10.23 -7.37
CA ASP A 315 -4.49 -10.86 -7.78
C ASP A 315 -5.41 -11.24 -6.61
N ALA A 316 -4.99 -11.02 -5.37
CA ALA A 316 -5.87 -11.01 -4.20
C ALA A 316 -6.50 -9.61 -4.08
N ILE A 317 -7.65 -9.43 -4.69
CA ILE A 317 -8.25 -8.11 -4.91
C ILE A 317 -9.32 -7.80 -3.87
N THR A 318 -9.27 -6.60 -3.29
CA THR A 318 -10.35 -5.96 -2.53
C THR A 318 -10.69 -4.60 -3.11
N PHE A 319 -11.93 -4.18 -2.95
CA PHE A 319 -12.45 -2.89 -3.36
C PHE A 319 -12.82 -2.06 -2.12
N THR A 320 -12.33 -0.83 -2.03
CA THR A 320 -12.65 0.11 -0.96
C THR A 320 -13.22 1.42 -1.51
N ASN A 321 -13.86 2.21 -0.67
CA ASN A 321 -14.36 3.53 -1.05
C ASN A 321 -13.25 4.56 -0.86
N ALA A 322 -12.91 5.26 -1.96
CA ALA A 322 -11.99 6.39 -1.91
C ALA A 322 -12.72 7.69 -1.48
N PRO A 323 -12.02 8.64 -0.85
CA PRO A 323 -12.55 9.97 -0.57
C PRO A 323 -13.22 10.63 -1.76
N THR A 324 -14.42 11.19 -1.54
CA THR A 324 -15.21 11.87 -2.58
C THR A 324 -15.01 13.37 -2.61
N THR A 325 -14.48 13.96 -1.54
CA THR A 325 -14.20 15.40 -1.47
C THR A 325 -12.71 15.67 -1.36
N LEU A 326 -12.25 16.83 -1.85
CA LEU A 326 -10.86 17.26 -1.72
C LEU A 326 -10.40 17.32 -0.25
N GLY A 327 -11.27 17.81 0.65
CA GLY A 327 -10.95 17.88 2.08
C GLY A 327 -10.70 16.51 2.71
N GLN A 328 -11.52 15.50 2.39
CA GLN A 328 -11.31 14.12 2.83
C GLN A 328 -10.03 13.52 2.22
N PHE A 329 -9.79 13.78 0.93
CA PHE A 329 -8.58 13.34 0.24
C PHE A 329 -7.32 13.91 0.90
N ILE A 330 -7.27 15.22 1.15
CA ILE A 330 -6.13 15.87 1.81
C ILE A 330 -5.92 15.29 3.22
N ARG A 331 -6.99 15.12 4.03
CA ARG A 331 -6.87 14.51 5.35
C ARG A 331 -6.32 13.08 5.30
N GLN A 332 -6.71 12.29 4.30
CA GLN A 332 -6.18 10.95 4.09
C GLN A 332 -4.66 11.00 3.80
N ARG A 333 -4.22 11.91 2.92
CA ARG A 333 -2.80 12.06 2.56
C ARG A 333 -1.95 12.60 3.71
N GLN A 334 -2.48 13.55 4.47
CA GLN A 334 -1.84 14.01 5.73
C GLN A 334 -1.64 12.84 6.72
N ARG A 335 -2.63 11.97 6.85
CA ARG A 335 -2.53 10.79 7.72
C ARG A 335 -1.43 9.84 7.22
N TRP A 336 -1.37 9.55 5.94
CA TRP A 336 -0.36 8.65 5.37
C TRP A 336 1.06 9.21 5.52
N SER A 337 1.25 10.48 5.26
CA SER A 337 2.56 11.13 5.40
C SER A 337 2.99 11.24 6.87
N ARG A 338 2.07 11.45 7.82
CA ARG A 338 2.36 11.35 9.26
C ARG A 338 2.85 9.96 9.64
N GLY A 339 2.13 8.92 9.19
CA GLY A 339 2.51 7.52 9.42
C GLY A 339 3.90 7.19 8.91
N LEU A 340 4.31 7.77 7.78
CA LEU A 340 5.67 7.62 7.27
C LEU A 340 6.72 8.17 8.25
N ILE A 341 6.51 9.35 8.81
CA ILE A 341 7.42 9.93 9.82
C ILE A 341 7.42 9.10 11.11
N GLU A 342 6.25 8.59 11.54
CA GLU A 342 6.15 7.68 12.69
C GLU A 342 6.98 6.40 12.47
N ALA A 343 6.94 5.82 11.25
CA ALA A 343 7.73 4.64 10.90
C ALA A 343 9.25 4.92 10.96
N PHE A 344 9.71 6.08 10.48
CA PHE A 344 11.11 6.48 10.60
C PHE A 344 11.53 6.70 12.06
N LYS A 345 10.66 7.32 12.87
CA LYS A 345 10.94 7.50 14.32
C LYS A 345 11.07 6.16 15.05
N ALA A 346 10.23 5.18 14.70
CA ALA A 346 10.20 3.87 15.35
C ALA A 346 11.31 2.92 14.83
N HIS A 347 11.62 2.97 13.54
CA HIS A 347 12.44 1.96 12.86
C HIS A 347 13.46 2.54 11.88
N GLY A 348 13.96 3.76 12.11
CA GLY A 348 14.94 4.42 11.23
C GLY A 348 16.23 3.64 10.99
N GLY A 349 16.60 2.74 11.89
CA GLY A 349 17.76 1.83 11.72
C GLY A 349 17.68 0.93 10.48
N LEU A 350 16.49 0.74 9.91
CA LEU A 350 16.31 0.00 8.65
C LEU A 350 17.06 0.61 7.45
N LEU A 351 17.37 1.91 7.49
CA LEU A 351 18.19 2.59 6.47
C LEU A 351 19.57 1.95 6.29
N PHE A 352 20.08 1.26 7.31
CA PHE A 352 21.41 0.65 7.30
C PHE A 352 21.40 -0.88 7.12
N HIS A 353 20.21 -1.47 6.91
CA HIS A 353 20.11 -2.89 6.62
C HIS A 353 20.59 -3.22 5.20
N ARG A 354 21.38 -4.28 5.05
CA ARG A 354 21.90 -4.73 3.74
C ARG A 354 20.88 -5.59 2.99
N ARG A 355 19.79 -4.98 2.53
CA ARG A 355 18.73 -5.66 1.75
C ARG A 355 18.36 -4.82 0.52
N MET A 356 17.84 -5.47 -0.52
CA MET A 356 17.33 -4.75 -1.71
C MET A 356 16.16 -3.84 -1.36
N SER A 357 15.32 -4.21 -0.39
CA SER A 357 14.22 -3.38 0.12
C SER A 357 14.68 -2.09 0.79
N THR A 358 15.92 -2.00 1.26
CA THR A 358 16.48 -0.78 1.87
C THR A 358 16.51 0.39 0.89
N LEU A 359 16.67 0.14 -0.41
CA LEU A 359 16.55 1.19 -1.44
C LEU A 359 15.21 1.91 -1.36
N PHE A 360 14.12 1.19 -1.14
CA PHE A 360 12.79 1.78 -1.03
C PHE A 360 12.60 2.55 0.29
N ILE A 361 13.33 2.20 1.35
CA ILE A 361 13.32 2.97 2.60
C ILE A 361 14.05 4.31 2.39
N TRP A 362 15.20 4.32 1.72
CA TRP A 362 15.86 5.55 1.27
C TRP A 362 14.96 6.37 0.33
N TRP A 363 14.25 5.72 -0.57
CA TRP A 363 13.27 6.36 -1.42
C TRP A 363 12.18 7.09 -0.61
N ASN A 364 11.63 6.41 0.40
CA ASN A 364 10.63 7.02 1.29
C ASN A 364 11.22 8.17 2.14
N LEU A 365 12.49 8.13 2.50
CA LEU A 365 13.17 9.23 3.19
C LEU A 365 13.28 10.50 2.31
N LEU A 366 13.33 10.33 0.99
CA LEU A 366 13.40 11.42 0.04
C LEU A 366 12.03 12.06 -0.28
N PHE A 367 10.90 11.38 0.05
CA PHE A 367 9.57 11.95 -0.21
C PHE A 367 9.34 13.31 0.47
N PRO A 368 9.64 13.52 1.78
CA PRO A 368 9.47 14.84 2.39
C PRO A 368 10.22 15.95 1.65
N TYR A 369 11.43 15.68 1.19
CA TYR A 369 12.21 16.62 0.39
C TYR A 369 11.54 16.90 -0.96
N MET A 370 11.16 15.88 -1.71
CA MET A 370 10.53 16.05 -3.03
C MET A 370 9.18 16.74 -2.92
N ASP A 371 8.35 16.38 -1.95
CA ASP A 371 7.04 17.00 -1.73
C ASP A 371 7.18 18.48 -1.33
N LEU A 372 8.22 18.80 -0.53
CA LEU A 372 8.52 20.18 -0.14
C LEU A 372 8.95 21.01 -1.34
N VAL A 373 9.91 20.51 -2.14
CA VAL A 373 10.40 21.19 -3.35
C VAL A 373 9.27 21.35 -4.38
N TYR A 374 8.47 20.31 -4.57
CA TYR A 374 7.32 20.39 -5.47
C TYR A 374 6.32 21.45 -5.01
N THR A 375 5.99 21.45 -3.70
CA THR A 375 5.00 22.37 -3.12
C THR A 375 5.47 23.82 -3.13
N LEU A 376 6.72 24.09 -2.72
CA LEU A 376 7.23 25.44 -2.50
C LEU A 376 7.96 26.04 -3.71
N VAL A 377 8.34 25.20 -4.68
CA VAL A 377 9.11 25.63 -5.85
C VAL A 377 8.35 25.37 -7.13
N PHE A 378 7.97 24.10 -7.42
CA PHE A 378 7.36 23.76 -8.70
C PHE A 378 5.96 24.35 -8.87
N ILE A 379 5.09 24.28 -7.85
CA ILE A 379 3.74 24.87 -7.92
C ILE A 379 3.81 26.40 -8.11
N PRO A 380 4.59 27.17 -7.32
CA PRO A 380 4.82 28.60 -7.63
C PRO A 380 5.44 28.83 -9.01
N GLY A 381 6.35 27.96 -9.46
CA GLY A 381 6.93 28.04 -10.80
C GLY A 381 5.89 27.88 -11.92
N LEU A 382 4.90 27.00 -11.74
CA LEU A 382 3.77 26.89 -12.68
C LEU A 382 2.93 28.18 -12.71
N LEU A 383 2.70 28.80 -11.55
CA LEU A 383 1.99 30.08 -11.48
C LEU A 383 2.78 31.19 -12.18
N LEU A 384 4.09 31.29 -11.94
CA LEU A 384 4.96 32.24 -12.62
C LEU A 384 4.96 32.06 -14.14
N ALA A 385 4.92 30.81 -14.60
CA ALA A 385 4.85 30.50 -16.03
C ALA A 385 3.58 31.05 -16.70
N CYS A 386 2.46 31.15 -15.96
CA CYS A 386 1.21 31.75 -16.44
C CYS A 386 1.39 33.29 -16.69
N PHE A 387 2.40 33.91 -16.04
CA PHE A 387 2.77 35.33 -16.25
C PHE A 387 3.96 35.50 -17.17
N GLY A 388 4.38 34.45 -17.89
CA GLY A 388 5.50 34.49 -18.82
C GLY A 388 6.89 34.39 -18.19
N ILE A 389 6.99 34.07 -16.92
CA ILE A 389 8.25 33.86 -16.18
C ILE A 389 8.57 32.38 -16.16
N TYR A 390 9.55 31.94 -16.95
CA TYR A 390 9.84 30.51 -17.21
C TYR A 390 11.09 29.98 -16.49
N TRP A 391 11.42 30.46 -15.32
CA TRP A 391 12.62 30.01 -14.58
C TRP A 391 12.55 28.53 -14.14
N LEU A 392 11.36 28.04 -13.72
CA LEU A 392 11.15 26.74 -13.16
C LEU A 392 10.28 25.83 -14.05
N ALA A 393 9.23 26.38 -14.61
CA ALA A 393 8.34 25.69 -15.53
C ALA A 393 8.20 26.50 -16.81
N GLY A 394 8.50 25.89 -17.93
CA GLY A 394 8.46 26.56 -19.25
C GLY A 394 7.89 25.60 -20.30
N PRO A 395 7.90 25.98 -21.59
CA PRO A 395 7.40 25.16 -22.69
C PRO A 395 8.02 23.76 -22.72
N MET A 396 9.29 23.60 -22.28
CA MET A 396 9.96 22.30 -22.16
C MET A 396 9.33 21.39 -21.11
N THR A 397 8.66 21.94 -20.11
CA THR A 397 7.89 21.15 -19.12
C THR A 397 6.76 20.35 -19.79
N LEU A 398 6.22 20.86 -20.90
CA LEU A 398 5.19 20.16 -21.68
C LEU A 398 5.72 18.87 -22.32
N LEU A 399 7.03 18.75 -22.56
CA LEU A 399 7.65 17.52 -23.07
C LEU A 399 7.62 16.36 -22.05
N VAL A 400 7.45 16.69 -20.77
CA VAL A 400 7.27 15.66 -19.72
C VAL A 400 5.93 14.94 -19.85
N LEU A 401 4.90 15.61 -20.40
CA LEU A 401 3.55 15.04 -20.53
C LEU A 401 3.49 13.80 -21.44
N PRO A 402 4.06 13.78 -22.65
CA PRO A 402 4.13 12.56 -23.47
C PRO A 402 4.88 11.43 -22.78
N MET A 403 5.98 11.75 -22.07
CA MET A 403 6.75 10.77 -21.31
C MET A 403 5.93 10.19 -20.14
N ALA A 404 5.26 11.04 -19.36
CA ALA A 404 4.35 10.60 -18.30
C ALA A 404 3.22 9.75 -18.88
N GLY A 405 2.65 10.13 -20.03
CA GLY A 405 1.66 9.34 -20.76
C GLY A 405 2.18 7.96 -21.16
N LEU A 406 3.40 7.88 -21.69
CA LEU A 406 4.03 6.60 -22.05
C LEU A 406 4.26 5.71 -20.83
N VAL A 407 4.80 6.25 -19.74
CA VAL A 407 5.01 5.50 -18.49
C VAL A 407 3.69 4.96 -17.96
N ASN A 408 2.65 5.80 -17.89
CA ASN A 408 1.33 5.38 -17.44
C ASN A 408 0.71 4.32 -18.37
N TYR A 409 0.90 4.45 -19.68
CA TYR A 409 0.43 3.45 -20.65
C TYR A 409 1.14 2.09 -20.48
N LEU A 410 2.46 2.08 -20.28
CA LEU A 410 3.23 0.85 -20.02
C LEU A 410 2.75 0.16 -18.73
N MET A 411 2.57 0.91 -17.66
CA MET A 411 2.02 0.37 -16.41
C MET A 411 0.61 -0.17 -16.60
N TYR A 412 -0.25 0.55 -17.32
CA TYR A 412 -1.58 0.09 -17.68
C TYR A 412 -1.53 -1.23 -18.47
N ALA A 413 -0.68 -1.33 -19.49
CA ALA A 413 -0.56 -2.53 -20.31
C ALA A 413 -0.08 -3.76 -19.51
N ILE A 414 0.83 -3.55 -18.55
CA ILE A 414 1.30 -4.63 -17.66
C ILE A 414 0.20 -5.09 -16.71
N GLN A 415 -0.50 -4.16 -16.09
CA GLN A 415 -1.53 -4.49 -15.10
C GLN A 415 -2.82 -5.02 -15.75
N SER A 416 -3.23 -4.50 -16.91
CA SER A 416 -4.43 -4.95 -17.59
C SER A 416 -4.36 -6.43 -17.98
N ARG A 417 -3.17 -6.96 -18.31
CA ARG A 417 -2.97 -8.40 -18.54
C ARG A 417 -3.34 -9.25 -17.32
N MET A 418 -2.98 -8.78 -16.12
CA MET A 418 -3.32 -9.46 -14.88
C MET A 418 -4.84 -9.45 -14.63
N PHE A 419 -5.51 -8.32 -14.91
CA PHE A 419 -6.96 -8.22 -14.77
C PHE A 419 -7.69 -9.14 -15.74
N HIS A 420 -7.26 -9.19 -17.02
CA HIS A 420 -7.84 -10.11 -18.00
C HIS A 420 -7.69 -11.58 -17.60
N ALA A 421 -6.56 -11.96 -17.00
CA ALA A 421 -6.36 -13.32 -16.49
C ALA A 421 -7.33 -13.70 -15.34
N GLN A 422 -8.03 -12.72 -14.75
CA GLN A 422 -9.02 -12.90 -13.69
C GLN A 422 -10.46 -12.63 -14.15
N ASN A 423 -10.69 -12.55 -15.45
CA ASN A 423 -11.99 -12.16 -16.05
C ASN A 423 -12.47 -10.77 -15.60
N LEU A 424 -11.52 -9.89 -15.27
CA LEU A 424 -11.77 -8.48 -14.97
C LEU A 424 -11.35 -7.61 -16.14
N THR A 425 -12.13 -6.57 -16.41
CA THR A 425 -11.80 -5.56 -17.41
C THR A 425 -11.57 -4.21 -16.75
N VAL A 426 -10.45 -3.56 -17.10
CA VAL A 426 -10.20 -2.19 -16.65
C VAL A 426 -11.14 -1.25 -17.39
N ARG A 427 -12.00 -0.55 -16.66
CA ARG A 427 -12.89 0.45 -17.23
C ARG A 427 -12.09 1.61 -17.82
N ARG A 428 -12.45 2.07 -19.02
CA ARG A 428 -11.82 3.23 -19.65
C ARG A 428 -12.04 4.49 -18.80
N ASN A 429 -10.94 5.17 -18.47
CA ASN A 429 -10.94 6.41 -17.69
C ASN A 429 -9.87 7.41 -18.20
N PRO A 430 -9.89 7.77 -19.51
CA PRO A 430 -8.86 8.65 -20.08
C PRO A 430 -8.89 10.06 -19.47
N PHE A 431 -10.07 10.60 -19.18
CA PHE A 431 -10.20 11.89 -18.53
C PHE A 431 -9.65 11.89 -17.09
N GLY A 432 -9.90 10.81 -16.33
CA GLY A 432 -9.28 10.63 -15.01
C GLY A 432 -7.76 10.54 -15.11
N LEU A 433 -7.21 9.88 -16.14
CA LEU A 433 -5.76 9.84 -16.38
C LEU A 433 -5.18 11.22 -16.65
N LEU A 434 -5.82 11.99 -17.54
CA LEU A 434 -5.37 13.35 -17.84
C LEU A 434 -5.34 14.21 -16.57
N MET A 435 -6.41 14.19 -15.80
CA MET A 435 -6.50 14.95 -14.53
C MET A 435 -5.52 14.43 -13.47
N TYR A 436 -5.31 13.12 -13.39
CA TYR A 436 -4.29 12.51 -12.52
C TYR A 436 -2.89 13.02 -12.90
N THR A 437 -2.55 13.02 -14.18
CA THR A 437 -1.24 13.43 -14.66
C THR A 437 -0.97 14.93 -14.45
N LEU A 438 -1.99 15.79 -14.63
CA LEU A 438 -1.84 17.25 -14.57
C LEU A 438 -2.01 17.84 -13.17
N PHE A 439 -2.99 17.36 -12.40
CA PHE A 439 -3.45 18.07 -11.20
C PHE A 439 -3.31 17.26 -9.91
N TYR A 440 -3.16 15.94 -9.99
CA TYR A 440 -3.14 15.12 -8.78
C TYR A 440 -2.00 15.49 -7.83
N GLY A 441 -0.79 15.70 -8.37
CA GLY A 441 0.38 16.13 -7.62
C GLY A 441 0.21 17.50 -6.97
N VAL A 442 -0.47 18.44 -7.65
CA VAL A 442 -0.71 19.79 -7.11
C VAL A 442 -1.54 19.79 -5.82
N VAL A 443 -2.37 18.78 -5.62
CA VAL A 443 -3.16 18.61 -4.39
C VAL A 443 -2.50 17.64 -3.42
N LEU A 444 -1.89 16.58 -3.93
CA LEU A 444 -1.27 15.52 -3.14
C LEU A 444 -0.09 16.03 -2.31
N GLN A 445 0.91 16.66 -2.97
CA GLN A 445 2.15 17.03 -2.29
C GLN A 445 1.95 18.07 -1.18
N PRO A 446 1.19 19.15 -1.35
CA PRO A 446 0.86 20.05 -0.23
C PRO A 446 0.17 19.32 0.94
N GLY A 447 -0.72 18.38 0.63
CA GLY A 447 -1.35 17.54 1.64
C GLY A 447 -0.36 16.70 2.44
N CYS A 448 0.64 16.10 1.75
CA CYS A 448 1.72 15.36 2.39
C CYS A 448 2.61 16.26 3.26
N VAL A 449 3.02 17.42 2.75
CA VAL A 449 3.82 18.41 3.51
C VAL A 449 3.10 18.82 4.80
N MET A 450 1.81 19.11 4.74
CA MET A 450 1.01 19.41 5.94
C MET A 450 1.05 18.25 6.97
N GLY A 451 1.08 17.00 6.51
CA GLY A 451 1.19 15.84 7.39
C GLY A 451 2.56 15.72 8.04
N TYR A 452 3.66 15.97 7.30
CA TYR A 452 5.01 16.00 7.86
C TYR A 452 5.14 17.10 8.93
N VAL A 453 4.66 18.31 8.63
CA VAL A 453 4.64 19.42 9.58
C VAL A 453 3.82 19.06 10.83
N ALA A 454 2.62 18.52 10.66
CA ALA A 454 1.76 18.13 11.76
C ALA A 454 2.41 17.08 12.69
N GLU A 455 3.21 16.16 12.14
CA GLU A 455 3.91 15.15 12.94
C GLU A 455 5.17 15.71 13.61
N LEU A 456 5.91 16.60 12.95
CA LEU A 456 7.09 17.28 13.53
C LEU A 456 6.70 18.17 14.73
N PHE A 457 5.60 18.93 14.59
CA PHE A 457 5.08 19.79 15.66
C PHE A 457 4.14 19.07 16.65
N LYS A 458 4.05 17.73 16.59
CA LYS A 458 3.22 16.90 17.51
C LYS A 458 1.76 17.37 17.61
N MET A 459 1.19 17.85 16.50
CA MET A 459 -0.21 18.29 16.46
C MET A 459 -1.15 17.13 16.82
N ARG A 460 -2.34 17.45 17.38
CA ARG A 460 -3.34 16.47 17.78
C ARG A 460 -3.61 15.44 16.67
N LYS A 461 -3.54 14.18 17.03
CA LYS A 461 -3.84 13.06 16.15
C LYS A 461 -5.37 12.91 16.03
N ARG A 462 -5.87 12.81 14.81
CA ARG A 462 -7.27 12.47 14.53
C ARG A 462 -7.29 11.24 13.66
N TRP A 463 -8.14 10.28 14.04
CA TRP A 463 -8.31 9.04 13.30
C TRP A 463 -9.55 9.16 12.39
N GLY A 464 -9.50 8.53 11.18
CA GLY A 464 -10.58 8.57 10.20
C GLY A 464 -10.43 9.67 9.14
N THR A 465 -11.15 9.51 8.05
CA THR A 465 -11.25 10.46 6.91
C THR A 465 -12.61 11.12 6.82
N LYS A 466 -13.57 10.63 7.59
CA LYS A 466 -14.94 11.16 7.68
C LYS A 466 -15.03 12.39 8.56
#